data_e3c7db378af162259bb0a7a37fd5417b
#
_entry.id   e3c7db378af162259bb0a7a37fd5417b
#
_cell.length_a   1.000
_cell.length_b   1.000
_cell.length_c   1.000
_cell.angle_alpha   90.00
_cell.angle_beta   90.00
_cell.angle_gamma   90.00
#
_symmetry.space_group_name_H-M   'P 1'
#
loop_
_entity.id
_entity.type
_entity.pdbx_description
1 polymer ?
#
loop_
_entity_poly.entity_id
_entity_poly.type
_entity_poly.pdbx_seq_one_letter_code
_entity_poly.pdbx_strand_id
1 'polypeptide(L)'
;MENTEKRKVMLSGIKPSGQLTLGNYIGALRNFVKYQDEYEMLVFIANLHCITVYQDPKELKKNLKDAVALYLACGLDPQRATIFLQSDVKEHAQLGFIMNCNSYQGELNRMTQYKDKVAKGETNLTVGLYTCLLYTSRCV
;
A
#
# COMPACT_ATOMS: atom_id res chain seq x y z
N MET A 1 -4.12 36.21 15.65
CA MET A 1 -4.75 35.05 15.02
C MET A 1 -3.73 34.45 14.06
N GLU A 2 -2.98 33.45 14.52
CA GLU A 2 -2.05 32.73 13.64
C GLU A 2 -2.85 31.96 12.59
N ASN A 3 -2.66 32.35 11.36
CA ASN A 3 -3.22 31.63 10.20
C ASN A 3 -2.38 30.35 10.05
N THR A 4 -2.69 29.32 10.81
CA THR A 4 -2.09 28.01 10.66
C THR A 4 -2.62 27.40 9.36
N GLU A 5 -1.96 27.71 8.25
CA GLU A 5 -2.21 27.01 6.99
C GLU A 5 -2.07 25.51 7.27
N LYS A 6 -3.17 24.79 7.16
CA LYS A 6 -3.23 23.36 7.41
C LYS A 6 -2.33 22.65 6.39
N ARG A 7 -1.29 21.94 6.86
CA ARG A 7 -0.39 21.19 5.96
C ARG A 7 -1.21 20.29 5.04
N LYS A 8 -0.80 20.19 3.79
CA LYS A 8 -1.41 19.25 2.85
C LYS A 8 -1.08 17.82 3.30
N VAL A 9 -2.06 16.92 3.20
CA VAL A 9 -1.89 15.51 3.55
C VAL A 9 -1.32 14.76 2.35
N MET A 10 -0.26 13.97 2.58
CA MET A 10 0.29 13.05 1.60
C MET A 10 0.12 11.62 2.12
N LEU A 11 -0.65 10.81 1.42
CA LEU A 11 -0.85 9.40 1.71
C LEU A 11 -0.07 8.56 0.69
N SER A 12 0.76 7.66 1.16
CA SER A 12 1.48 6.70 0.31
C SER A 12 1.79 5.42 1.06
N GLY A 13 2.23 4.38 0.34
CA GLY A 13 2.57 3.12 0.96
C GLY A 13 3.40 2.22 0.06
N ILE A 14 4.06 1.24 0.67
CA ILE A 14 4.87 0.25 -0.04
C ILE A 14 4.37 -1.14 0.32
N LYS A 15 4.32 -2.02 -0.68
CA LYS A 15 4.04 -3.43 -0.48
C LYS A 15 5.28 -4.11 0.10
N PRO A 16 5.21 -4.73 1.28
CA PRO A 16 6.33 -5.47 1.90
C PRO A 16 6.47 -6.88 1.30
N SER A 17 6.76 -6.96 -0.01
CA SER A 17 6.92 -8.22 -0.73
C SER A 17 8.41 -8.61 -0.82
N GLY A 18 8.96 -9.19 0.26
CA GLY A 18 10.36 -9.57 0.31
C GLY A 18 11.32 -8.40 0.56
N GLN A 19 12.55 -8.51 0.09
CA GLN A 19 13.57 -7.47 0.24
C GLN A 19 13.22 -6.25 -0.61
N LEU A 20 13.22 -5.07 0.02
CA LEU A 20 13.03 -3.82 -0.68
C LEU A 20 14.24 -3.56 -1.61
N THR A 21 13.94 -3.19 -2.85
CA THR A 21 14.95 -2.94 -3.86
C THR A 21 15.41 -1.49 -3.85
N LEU A 22 16.55 -1.21 -4.51
CA LEU A 22 17.01 0.16 -4.74
C LEU A 22 15.95 1.02 -5.42
N GLY A 23 15.13 0.42 -6.31
CA GLY A 23 14.01 1.10 -6.95
C GLY A 23 12.94 1.57 -5.95
N ASN A 24 12.63 0.78 -4.93
CA ASN A 24 11.71 1.20 -3.87
C ASN A 24 12.29 2.37 -3.04
N TYR A 25 13.60 2.36 -2.79
CA TYR A 25 14.25 3.46 -2.09
C TYR A 25 14.19 4.75 -2.90
N ILE A 26 14.64 4.74 -4.14
CA ILE A 26 14.69 5.94 -5.00
C ILE A 26 13.28 6.43 -5.34
N GLY A 27 12.37 5.51 -5.67
CA GLY A 27 11.03 5.84 -6.14
C GLY A 27 10.06 6.28 -5.03
N ALA A 28 10.25 5.79 -3.81
CA ALA A 28 9.31 6.05 -2.72
C ALA A 28 9.98 6.55 -1.45
N LEU A 29 10.84 5.76 -0.77
CA LEU A 29 11.33 6.08 0.57
C LEU A 29 12.08 7.40 0.64
N ARG A 30 12.96 7.67 -0.31
CA ARG A 30 13.69 8.94 -0.41
C ARG A 30 12.73 10.14 -0.49
N ASN A 31 11.63 9.98 -1.20
CA ASN A 31 10.63 11.04 -1.33
C ASN A 31 9.84 11.22 -0.04
N PHE A 32 9.51 10.14 0.69
CA PHE A 32 8.84 10.24 1.98
C PHE A 32 9.69 11.05 2.97
N VAL A 33 10.99 10.73 3.06
CA VAL A 33 11.93 11.46 3.92
C VAL A 33 12.04 12.93 3.51
N LYS A 34 12.09 13.20 2.20
CA LYS A 34 12.18 14.57 1.68
C LYS A 34 10.95 15.42 2.04
N TYR A 35 9.76 14.84 1.95
CA TYR A 35 8.50 15.58 2.09
C TYR A 35 7.89 15.56 3.50
N GLN A 36 8.47 14.80 4.45
CA GLN A 36 7.92 14.71 5.82
C GLN A 36 7.88 16.05 6.57
N ASP A 37 8.67 17.04 6.17
CA ASP A 37 8.67 18.37 6.77
C ASP A 37 7.64 19.33 6.15
N GLU A 38 7.28 19.08 4.88
CA GLU A 38 6.36 19.93 4.11
C GLU A 38 4.91 19.48 4.23
N TYR A 39 4.69 18.16 4.36
CA TYR A 39 3.37 17.53 4.34
C TYR A 39 3.05 16.82 5.65
N GLU A 40 1.77 16.69 5.95
CA GLU A 40 1.29 15.71 6.91
C GLU A 40 1.39 14.31 6.25
N MET A 41 2.44 13.58 6.60
CA MET A 41 2.76 12.31 5.96
C MET A 41 2.04 11.15 6.62
N LEU A 42 1.22 10.44 5.85
CA LEU A 42 0.58 9.17 6.20
C LEU A 42 1.20 8.05 5.35
N VAL A 43 2.04 7.23 5.97
CA VAL A 43 2.77 6.17 5.27
C VAL A 43 2.30 4.81 5.77
N PHE A 44 1.64 4.04 4.91
CA PHE A 44 1.17 2.72 5.29
C PHE A 44 2.01 1.59 4.69
N ILE A 45 2.03 0.48 5.41
CA ILE A 45 2.57 -0.77 4.92
C ILE A 45 1.39 -1.58 4.37
N ALA A 46 1.43 -1.87 3.08
CA ALA A 46 0.33 -2.46 2.34
C ALA A 46 0.23 -3.98 2.56
N ASN A 47 -0.02 -4.40 3.81
CA ASN A 47 -0.11 -5.80 4.18
C ASN A 47 -1.34 -6.51 3.60
N LEU A 48 -2.49 -5.84 3.49
CA LEU A 48 -3.66 -6.40 2.81
C LEU A 48 -3.39 -6.64 1.32
N HIS A 49 -2.58 -5.79 0.69
CA HIS A 49 -2.17 -6.00 -0.68
C HIS A 49 -1.24 -7.22 -0.84
N CYS A 50 -0.47 -7.59 0.18
CA CYS A 50 0.39 -8.76 0.13
C CYS A 50 -0.41 -10.07 0.02
N ILE A 51 -1.51 -10.20 0.77
CA ILE A 51 -2.32 -11.41 0.83
C ILE A 51 -3.19 -11.66 -0.41
N THR A 52 -3.14 -10.78 -1.41
CA THR A 52 -3.75 -11.05 -2.73
C THR A 52 -3.08 -12.20 -3.47
N VAL A 53 -1.89 -12.58 -3.07
CA VAL A 53 -1.18 -13.80 -3.46
C VAL A 53 -0.79 -14.56 -2.19
N TYR A 54 -0.60 -15.86 -2.31
CA TYR A 54 -0.22 -16.66 -1.14
C TYR A 54 1.05 -16.11 -0.47
N GLN A 55 0.99 -15.98 0.85
CA GLN A 55 2.11 -15.57 1.70
C GLN A 55 2.23 -16.53 2.87
N ASP A 56 3.43 -16.98 3.17
CA ASP A 56 3.67 -17.64 4.46
C ASP A 56 3.46 -16.62 5.61
N PRO A 57 2.62 -16.91 6.61
CA PRO A 57 2.32 -15.94 7.67
C PRO A 57 3.54 -15.52 8.49
N LYS A 58 4.53 -16.41 8.66
CA LYS A 58 5.75 -16.10 9.43
C LYS A 58 6.67 -15.17 8.63
N GLU A 59 6.81 -15.46 7.33
CA GLU A 59 7.59 -14.61 6.43
C GLU A 59 6.92 -13.24 6.26
N LEU A 60 5.59 -13.20 6.09
CA LEU A 60 4.88 -11.93 6.00
C LEU A 60 5.09 -11.08 7.25
N LYS A 61 4.96 -11.67 8.45
CA LYS A 61 5.20 -10.97 9.71
C LYS A 61 6.63 -10.43 9.82
N LYS A 62 7.61 -11.19 9.35
CA LYS A 62 9.01 -10.75 9.29
C LYS A 62 9.16 -9.58 8.32
N ASN A 63 8.66 -9.71 7.09
CA ASN A 63 8.76 -8.69 6.05
C ASN A 63 8.08 -7.36 6.46
N LEU A 64 6.98 -7.42 7.22
CA LEU A 64 6.34 -6.24 7.80
C LEU A 64 7.27 -5.51 8.76
N LYS A 65 7.94 -6.23 9.68
CA LYS A 65 8.88 -5.65 10.63
C LYS A 65 10.11 -5.08 9.92
N ASP A 66 10.64 -5.82 8.96
CA ASP A 66 11.81 -5.40 8.19
C ASP A 66 11.50 -4.13 7.37
N ALA A 67 10.29 -4.01 6.84
CA ALA A 67 9.84 -2.81 6.12
C ALA A 67 9.79 -1.58 7.05
N VAL A 68 9.23 -1.71 8.26
CA VAL A 68 9.22 -0.61 9.26
C VAL A 68 10.64 -0.22 9.63
N ALA A 69 11.49 -1.21 9.97
CA ALA A 69 12.87 -0.95 10.33
C ALA A 69 13.63 -0.20 9.23
N LEU A 70 13.37 -0.58 7.97
CA LEU A 70 14.00 0.07 6.82
C LEU A 70 13.49 1.51 6.63
N TYR A 71 12.18 1.77 6.85
CA TYR A 71 11.63 3.12 6.76
C TYR A 71 12.35 4.05 7.76
N LEU A 72 12.50 3.59 9.00
CA LEU A 72 13.19 4.33 10.06
C LEU A 72 14.69 4.50 9.73
N ALA A 73 15.35 3.44 9.27
CA ALA A 73 16.76 3.48 8.88
C ALA A 73 17.04 4.42 7.70
N CYS A 74 16.06 4.59 6.78
CA CYS A 74 16.15 5.54 5.69
C CYS A 74 15.89 6.99 6.10
N GLY A 75 15.51 7.24 7.36
CA GLY A 75 15.34 8.58 7.90
C GLY A 75 13.87 9.07 7.98
N LEU A 76 12.89 8.18 7.81
CA LEU A 76 11.50 8.54 8.07
C LEU A 76 11.30 8.65 9.60
N ASP A 77 10.95 9.84 10.06
CA ASP A 77 10.80 10.16 11.47
C ASP A 77 9.37 9.89 11.95
N PRO A 78 9.14 8.95 12.89
CA PRO A 78 7.81 8.65 13.41
C PRO A 78 7.17 9.79 14.22
N GLN A 79 7.93 10.83 14.56
CA GLN A 79 7.42 12.05 15.18
C GLN A 79 6.81 13.02 14.15
N ARG A 80 7.18 12.88 12.88
CA ARG A 80 6.77 13.74 11.76
C ARG A 80 5.84 13.06 10.78
N ALA A 81 5.93 11.74 10.69
CA ALA A 81 5.14 10.92 9.78
C ALA A 81 4.36 9.86 10.56
N THR A 82 3.11 9.66 10.25
CA THR A 82 2.31 8.56 10.79
C THR A 82 2.58 7.30 9.97
N ILE A 83 3.20 6.30 10.61
CA ILE A 83 3.45 4.99 9.98
C ILE A 83 2.43 4.00 10.55
N PHE A 84 1.71 3.28 9.68
CA PHE A 84 0.67 2.35 10.11
C PHE A 84 0.55 1.14 9.16
N LEU A 85 -0.12 0.09 9.62
CA LEU A 85 -0.49 -1.03 8.76
C LEU A 85 -1.82 -0.75 8.06
N GLN A 86 -1.91 -1.08 6.79
CA GLN A 86 -3.16 -0.93 6.04
C GLN A 86 -4.33 -1.66 6.72
N SER A 87 -4.08 -2.81 7.36
CA SER A 87 -5.09 -3.58 8.09
C SER A 87 -5.61 -2.91 9.37
N ASP A 88 -4.90 -1.92 9.90
CA ASP A 88 -5.32 -1.24 11.12
C ASP A 88 -6.45 -0.24 10.85
N VAL A 89 -6.65 0.13 9.58
CA VAL A 89 -7.72 0.99 9.11
C VAL A 89 -8.89 0.13 8.62
N LYS A 90 -9.87 -0.12 9.46
CA LYS A 90 -11.03 -0.99 9.18
C LYS A 90 -11.86 -0.51 7.99
N GLU A 91 -11.91 0.78 7.80
CA GLU A 91 -12.63 1.46 6.71
C GLU A 91 -12.11 1.02 5.34
N HIS A 92 -10.84 0.61 5.23
CA HIS A 92 -10.30 0.03 4.01
C HIS A 92 -11.09 -1.22 3.58
N ALA A 93 -11.32 -2.17 4.50
CA ALA A 93 -12.07 -3.38 4.19
C ALA A 93 -13.55 -3.09 3.93
N GLN A 94 -14.15 -2.16 4.67
CA GLN A 94 -15.54 -1.75 4.50
C GLN A 94 -15.76 -1.09 3.13
N LEU A 95 -14.91 -0.14 2.76
CA LEU A 95 -14.98 0.51 1.45
C LEU A 95 -14.77 -0.51 0.32
N GLY A 96 -13.82 -1.44 0.50
CA GLY A 96 -13.59 -2.53 -0.45
C GLY A 96 -14.83 -3.38 -0.68
N PHE A 97 -15.56 -3.73 0.37
CA PHE A 97 -16.81 -4.47 0.26
C PHE A 97 -17.89 -3.67 -0.49
N ILE A 98 -18.07 -2.38 -0.16
CA ILE A 98 -19.02 -1.51 -0.84
C ILE A 98 -18.69 -1.41 -2.34
N MET A 99 -17.40 -1.25 -2.68
CA MET A 99 -16.98 -1.19 -4.07
C MET A 99 -17.21 -2.50 -4.81
N ASN A 100 -16.99 -3.65 -4.14
CA ASN A 100 -17.28 -4.96 -4.73
C ASN A 100 -18.76 -5.15 -5.05
N CYS A 101 -19.65 -4.66 -4.19
CA CYS A 101 -21.09 -4.70 -4.42
C CYS A 101 -21.52 -3.84 -5.64
N ASN A 102 -20.70 -2.88 -6.04
CA ASN A 102 -20.96 -1.96 -7.16
C ASN A 102 -20.06 -2.22 -8.38
N SER A 103 -19.34 -3.34 -8.40
CA SER A 103 -18.43 -3.71 -9.49
C SER A 103 -18.94 -4.94 -10.23
N TYR A 104 -18.86 -4.92 -11.54
CA TYR A 104 -19.28 -6.05 -12.37
C TYR A 104 -18.08 -6.91 -12.75
N GLN A 105 -18.25 -8.24 -12.70
CA GLN A 105 -17.19 -9.19 -13.02
C GLN A 105 -16.58 -8.97 -14.43
N GLY A 106 -17.42 -8.59 -15.42
CA GLY A 106 -16.95 -8.29 -16.76
C GLY A 106 -16.02 -7.07 -16.84
N GLU A 107 -16.15 -6.10 -15.92
CA GLU A 107 -15.26 -4.95 -15.81
C GLU A 107 -13.95 -5.34 -15.14
N LEU A 108 -14.04 -6.11 -14.06
CA LEU A 108 -12.87 -6.59 -13.32
C LEU A 108 -11.95 -7.45 -14.19
N ASN A 109 -12.51 -8.28 -15.08
CA ASN A 109 -11.74 -9.08 -16.03
C ASN A 109 -11.00 -8.26 -17.09
N ARG A 110 -11.36 -6.98 -17.26
CA ARG A 110 -10.66 -6.05 -18.18
C ARG A 110 -9.48 -5.34 -17.53
N MET A 111 -9.30 -5.47 -16.20
CA MET A 111 -8.22 -4.81 -15.49
C MET A 111 -6.85 -5.25 -16.01
N THR A 112 -5.96 -4.29 -16.21
CA THR A 112 -4.62 -4.52 -16.76
C THR A 112 -3.83 -5.52 -15.92
N GLN A 113 -3.84 -5.35 -14.60
CA GLN A 113 -3.12 -6.23 -13.69
C GLN A 113 -3.63 -7.68 -13.70
N TYR A 114 -4.94 -7.87 -13.88
CA TYR A 114 -5.50 -9.20 -14.05
C TYR A 114 -4.99 -9.83 -15.35
N LYS A 115 -5.08 -9.09 -16.45
CA LYS A 115 -4.59 -9.54 -17.76
C LYS A 115 -3.09 -9.85 -17.74
N ASP A 116 -2.29 -9.01 -17.10
CA ASP A 116 -0.84 -9.21 -16.98
C ASP A 116 -0.50 -10.51 -16.23
N LYS A 117 -1.26 -10.83 -15.17
CA LYS A 117 -1.07 -12.07 -14.42
C LYS A 117 -1.50 -13.29 -15.22
N VAL A 118 -2.63 -13.22 -15.89
CA VAL A 118 -3.09 -14.27 -16.81
C VAL A 118 -2.06 -14.49 -17.92
N ALA A 119 -1.53 -13.43 -18.53
CA ALA A 119 -0.52 -13.50 -19.57
C ALA A 119 0.81 -14.13 -19.09
N LYS A 120 1.13 -14.00 -17.80
CA LYS A 120 2.29 -14.64 -17.15
C LYS A 120 2.03 -16.08 -16.76
N GLY A 121 0.86 -16.63 -17.05
CA GLY A 121 0.50 -18.03 -16.75
C GLY A 121 0.17 -18.29 -15.29
N GLU A 122 -0.13 -17.26 -14.49
CA GLU A 122 -0.60 -17.46 -13.12
C GLU A 122 -2.02 -18.05 -13.14
N THR A 123 -2.18 -19.29 -12.64
CA THR A 123 -3.46 -20.01 -12.66
C THR A 123 -4.31 -19.83 -11.41
N ASN A 124 -3.69 -19.48 -10.28
CA ASN A 124 -4.37 -19.35 -8.99
C ASN A 124 -4.61 -17.86 -8.64
N LEU A 125 -5.37 -17.16 -9.49
CA LEU A 125 -5.72 -15.77 -9.25
C LEU A 125 -6.85 -15.69 -8.22
N THR A 126 -6.57 -15.07 -7.08
CA THR A 126 -7.57 -14.91 -6.01
C THR A 126 -8.54 -13.78 -6.32
N VAL A 127 -9.77 -13.87 -5.78
CA VAL A 127 -10.75 -12.75 -5.82
C VAL A 127 -10.17 -11.51 -5.13
N GLY A 128 -9.30 -11.68 -4.12
CA GLY A 128 -8.57 -10.59 -3.48
C GLY A 128 -7.74 -9.72 -4.43
N LEU A 129 -7.32 -10.26 -5.57
CA LEU A 129 -6.64 -9.49 -6.60
C LEU A 129 -7.53 -8.40 -7.19
N TYR A 130 -8.80 -8.72 -7.47
CA TYR A 130 -9.76 -7.74 -7.98
C TYR A 130 -10.11 -6.69 -6.93
N THR A 131 -10.32 -7.12 -5.69
CA THR A 131 -10.77 -6.25 -4.60
C THR A 131 -9.68 -5.28 -4.16
N CYS A 132 -8.43 -5.73 -4.09
CA CYS A 132 -7.31 -4.90 -3.69
C CYS A 132 -6.98 -3.82 -4.73
N LEU A 133 -7.15 -4.11 -6.00
CA LEU A 133 -6.86 -3.16 -7.08
C LEU A 133 -7.89 -2.05 -7.20
N LEU A 134 -9.14 -2.29 -6.81
CA LEU A 134 -10.15 -1.25 -6.66
C LEU A 134 -9.74 -0.20 -5.60
N TYR A 135 -8.94 -0.61 -4.64
CA TYR A 135 -8.39 0.24 -3.58
C TYR A 135 -7.21 1.07 -4.05
N THR A 136 -6.20 0.40 -4.61
CA THR A 136 -4.89 1.03 -4.89
C THR A 136 -4.94 1.95 -6.10
N SER A 137 -5.82 1.71 -7.06
CA SER A 137 -5.93 2.56 -8.24
C SER A 137 -6.52 3.96 -7.98
N ARG A 138 -7.01 4.23 -6.76
CA ARG A 138 -7.53 5.53 -6.34
C ARG A 138 -6.68 6.23 -5.28
N CYS A 139 -5.61 5.60 -4.82
CA CYS A 139 -4.65 6.18 -3.86
C CYS A 139 -3.37 6.71 -4.52
N VAL A 140 -3.38 6.89 -5.84
CA VAL A 140 -2.27 7.48 -6.61
C VAL A 140 -2.67 8.85 -7.11
#